data_4dc8b650d130dfc4e19375bb932cc130
#
_entry.id   4dc8b650d130dfc4e19375bb932cc130
#
_cell.length_a   1.000
_cell.length_b   1.000
_cell.length_c   1.000
_cell.angle_alpha   90.00
_cell.angle_beta   90.00
_cell.angle_gamma   90.00
#
_symmetry.space_group_name_H-M   'P 1'
#
loop_
_entity.id
_entity.type
_entity.pdbx_description
1 polymer ?
#
loop_
_entity_poly.entity_id
_entity_poly.type
_entity_poly.pdbx_seq_one_letter_code
_entity_poly.pdbx_strand_id
1 'polypeptide(L)'
;VTALNSIVAVSSLCIALGLAVAPASAASTSYPLTLDNCGAKVTYAKAPERAVGLGQNSAEIMLLLGLEDKMVGTAFWPSQVLPQLAEANAKVTLLTVEFPTFESILAQEPDFVAAALPSLIGPSSKVAKRDDFERLAMPTYLSPSTCLSTEEVKDQYGSREELWNMDLLYQEIDELSQIFDVADRGQALIADFKAREAALRAGVSTDGEPLSYLFWFSSPAPTADAYLGGKNGASGFIADVLGGTNAIDAEAEWPTLGWESIIAANPDVIVVANLDRNRWELDKPEAKIAFLNSDPAVSQIAAVKNKAIVVMDGQAMNPTIRTIYGAEQVAEQLKALGLLK
;
A
#
# COMPACT_ATOMS: atom_id res chain seq x y z
N VAL A 1 -0.27 86.06 20.49
CA VAL A 1 -0.30 84.99 21.51
C VAL A 1 -0.80 83.71 20.77
N THR A 2 0.14 82.94 20.32
CA THR A 2 -0.16 81.67 19.58
C THR A 2 0.44 80.52 20.39
N ALA A 3 -0.43 79.61 20.86
CA ALA A 3 -0.03 78.39 21.55
C ALA A 3 0.21 77.25 20.56
N LEU A 4 1.39 76.67 20.62
CA LEU A 4 1.82 75.49 19.87
C LEU A 4 1.45 74.24 20.69
N ASN A 5 0.54 73.39 20.15
CA ASN A 5 0.27 72.06 20.74
C ASN A 5 1.17 71.01 20.09
N SER A 6 2.07 70.45 20.87
CA SER A 6 2.90 69.29 20.46
C SER A 6 2.14 68.01 20.73
N ILE A 7 1.86 67.23 19.66
CA ILE A 7 1.30 65.88 19.73
C ILE A 7 2.46 64.89 19.78
N VAL A 8 2.58 64.21 20.90
CA VAL A 8 3.54 63.07 21.07
C VAL A 8 2.85 61.79 20.60
N ALA A 9 3.33 61.24 19.50
CA ALA A 9 2.90 59.93 19.03
C ALA A 9 3.68 58.84 19.75
N VAL A 10 2.98 58.02 20.56
CA VAL A 10 3.55 56.84 21.19
C VAL A 10 3.34 55.66 20.25
N SER A 11 4.41 55.20 19.59
CA SER A 11 4.41 54.01 18.75
C SER A 11 4.57 52.76 19.66
N SER A 12 3.48 52.01 19.84
CA SER A 12 3.51 50.72 20.52
C SER A 12 4.07 49.64 19.57
N LEU A 13 5.26 49.17 19.84
CA LEU A 13 5.91 48.05 19.12
C LEU A 13 5.40 46.74 19.74
N CYS A 14 4.44 46.11 19.11
CA CYS A 14 4.00 44.74 19.46
C CYS A 14 5.03 43.72 18.95
N ILE A 15 5.89 43.23 19.85
CA ILE A 15 6.74 42.06 19.56
C ILE A 15 5.87 40.81 19.67
N ALA A 16 5.49 40.24 18.53
CA ALA A 16 4.88 38.91 18.47
C ALA A 16 5.97 37.87 18.74
N LEU A 17 6.02 37.34 19.97
CA LEU A 17 6.80 36.13 20.28
C LEU A 17 6.12 34.95 19.58
N GLY A 18 6.66 34.53 18.43
CA GLY A 18 6.32 33.27 17.81
C GLY A 18 6.87 32.14 18.69
N LEU A 19 6.00 31.48 19.45
CA LEU A 19 6.30 30.21 20.08
C LEU A 19 6.50 29.18 18.98
N ALA A 20 7.75 28.85 18.68
CA ALA A 20 8.09 27.67 17.88
C ALA A 20 7.72 26.46 18.76
N VAL A 21 6.60 25.80 18.44
CA VAL A 21 6.25 24.48 19.01
C VAL A 21 7.24 23.50 18.40
N ALA A 22 8.27 23.11 19.17
CA ALA A 22 9.12 21.99 18.80
C ALA A 22 8.24 20.73 18.68
N PRO A 23 8.41 19.89 17.65
CA PRO A 23 7.70 18.62 17.61
C PRO A 23 8.05 17.83 18.87
N ALA A 24 7.03 17.36 19.59
CA ALA A 24 7.24 16.47 20.72
C ALA A 24 7.87 15.18 20.17
N SER A 25 9.07 14.84 20.63
CA SER A 25 9.69 13.55 20.34
C SER A 25 8.80 12.46 20.93
N ALA A 26 8.53 11.40 20.15
CA ALA A 26 7.81 10.26 20.69
C ALA A 26 8.64 9.62 21.81
N ALA A 27 7.96 9.12 22.85
CA ALA A 27 8.65 8.46 23.94
C ALA A 27 9.25 7.13 23.46
N SER A 28 10.46 6.80 23.96
CA SER A 28 11.07 5.48 23.73
C SER A 28 10.12 4.36 24.16
N THR A 29 10.11 3.27 23.40
CA THR A 29 9.26 2.11 23.68
C THR A 29 9.65 1.45 25.00
N SER A 30 8.64 1.20 25.86
CA SER A 30 8.84 0.43 27.10
C SER A 30 8.73 -1.06 26.81
N TYR A 31 9.79 -1.83 27.06
CA TYR A 31 9.77 -3.27 26.95
C TYR A 31 9.62 -3.95 28.32
N PRO A 32 8.97 -5.16 28.38
CA PRO A 32 8.39 -5.89 27.25
C PRO A 32 7.16 -5.19 26.67
N LEU A 33 7.10 -5.07 25.34
CA LEU A 33 5.95 -4.58 24.61
C LEU A 33 5.06 -5.76 24.25
N THR A 34 3.75 -5.68 24.52
CA THR A 34 2.78 -6.71 24.10
C THR A 34 1.73 -6.06 23.21
N LEU A 35 1.55 -6.62 22.00
CA LEU A 35 0.54 -6.20 21.02
C LEU A 35 -0.44 -7.34 20.75
N ASP A 36 -1.68 -6.97 20.42
CA ASP A 36 -2.64 -7.90 19.79
C ASP A 36 -2.46 -7.77 18.28
N ASN A 37 -1.89 -8.80 17.67
CA ASN A 37 -1.59 -8.79 16.25
C ASN A 37 -2.34 -9.90 15.54
N CYS A 38 -3.42 -9.55 14.82
CA CYS A 38 -4.31 -10.50 14.15
C CYS A 38 -4.88 -11.56 15.12
N GLY A 39 -5.35 -11.14 16.31
CA GLY A 39 -5.93 -12.01 17.32
C GLY A 39 -4.92 -12.83 18.14
N ALA A 40 -3.62 -12.70 17.88
CA ALA A 40 -2.56 -13.30 18.68
C ALA A 40 -1.89 -12.24 19.56
N LYS A 41 -1.75 -12.52 20.87
CA LYS A 41 -0.97 -11.66 21.77
C LYS A 41 0.51 -12.00 21.63
N VAL A 42 1.29 -11.08 21.07
CA VAL A 42 2.72 -11.25 20.85
C VAL A 42 3.48 -10.31 21.77
N THR A 43 4.48 -10.83 22.49
CA THR A 43 5.31 -10.05 23.39
C THR A 43 6.74 -9.94 22.86
N TYR A 44 7.18 -8.70 22.71
CA TYR A 44 8.53 -8.33 22.30
C TYR A 44 9.32 -7.93 23.54
N ALA A 45 10.32 -8.72 23.91
CA ALA A 45 11.10 -8.49 25.14
C ALA A 45 12.05 -7.30 25.03
N LYS A 46 12.46 -6.95 23.82
CA LYS A 46 13.35 -5.84 23.44
C LYS A 46 13.15 -5.49 21.97
N ALA A 47 13.72 -4.37 21.52
CA ALA A 47 13.79 -4.05 20.09
C ALA A 47 14.57 -5.15 19.33
N PRO A 48 14.06 -5.62 18.18
CA PRO A 48 14.77 -6.60 17.36
C PRO A 48 16.06 -6.04 16.77
N GLU A 49 17.06 -6.92 16.65
CA GLU A 49 18.36 -6.61 16.07
C GLU A 49 18.61 -7.37 14.75
N ARG A 50 17.83 -8.45 14.50
CA ARG A 50 18.01 -9.35 13.37
C ARG A 50 16.64 -9.74 12.78
N ALA A 51 16.07 -8.83 12.02
CA ALA A 51 14.73 -8.99 11.45
C ALA A 51 14.76 -9.65 10.07
N VAL A 52 13.75 -10.47 9.79
CA VAL A 52 13.45 -10.94 8.43
C VAL A 52 12.08 -10.39 8.00
N GLY A 53 12.04 -9.75 6.83
CA GLY A 53 10.82 -9.27 6.19
C GLY A 53 10.31 -10.28 5.15
N LEU A 54 9.19 -10.93 5.44
CA LEU A 54 8.52 -11.84 4.52
C LEU A 54 7.39 -11.13 3.78
N GLY A 55 7.56 -11.00 2.46
CA GLY A 55 6.65 -10.23 1.61
C GLY A 55 7.07 -8.76 1.49
N GLN A 56 6.92 -8.26 0.28
CA GLN A 56 7.45 -6.95 -0.13
C GLN A 56 6.91 -5.79 0.70
N ASN A 57 5.60 -5.80 1.07
CA ASN A 57 5.02 -4.70 1.85
C ASN A 57 5.70 -4.51 3.21
N SER A 58 5.78 -5.56 4.03
CA SER A 58 6.40 -5.45 5.35
C SER A 58 7.90 -5.13 5.26
N ALA A 59 8.59 -5.67 4.24
CA ALA A 59 9.99 -5.32 4.00
C ALA A 59 10.16 -3.85 3.61
N GLU A 60 9.33 -3.31 2.70
CA GLU A 60 9.40 -1.91 2.29
C GLU A 60 9.02 -0.95 3.43
N ILE A 61 8.06 -1.32 4.31
CA ILE A 61 7.77 -0.52 5.51
C ILE A 61 8.99 -0.46 6.43
N MET A 62 9.65 -1.59 6.69
CA MET A 62 10.87 -1.58 7.50
C MET A 62 11.98 -0.75 6.87
N LEU A 63 12.16 -0.79 5.55
CA LEU A 63 13.11 0.05 4.83
C LEU A 63 12.74 1.55 4.91
N LEU A 64 11.45 1.90 4.78
CA LEU A 64 10.96 3.28 4.96
C LEU A 64 11.19 3.80 6.39
N LEU A 65 11.15 2.92 7.37
CA LEU A 65 11.51 3.23 8.76
C LEU A 65 13.03 3.33 8.98
N GLY A 66 13.86 3.10 7.96
CA GLY A 66 15.32 3.15 8.05
C GLY A 66 15.90 2.03 8.90
N LEU A 67 15.36 0.83 8.76
CA LEU A 67 15.73 -0.36 9.55
C LEU A 67 16.61 -1.35 8.76
N GLU A 68 17.17 -0.94 7.61
CA GLU A 68 17.99 -1.82 6.78
C GLU A 68 19.15 -2.47 7.51
N ASP A 69 19.76 -1.77 8.49
CA ASP A 69 20.87 -2.30 9.31
C ASP A 69 20.38 -3.33 10.36
N LYS A 70 19.07 -3.44 10.59
CA LYS A 70 18.43 -4.45 11.45
C LYS A 70 17.86 -5.62 10.64
N MET A 71 17.84 -5.53 9.31
CA MET A 71 17.30 -6.55 8.43
C MET A 71 18.39 -7.51 7.99
N VAL A 72 18.29 -8.78 8.38
CA VAL A 72 19.22 -9.83 7.97
C VAL A 72 18.74 -10.60 6.74
N GLY A 73 17.48 -10.41 6.33
CA GLY A 73 16.95 -11.03 5.13
C GLY A 73 15.55 -10.57 4.77
N THR A 74 15.22 -10.79 3.50
CA THR A 74 13.86 -10.62 2.98
C THR A 74 13.56 -11.71 1.96
N ALA A 75 12.26 -12.02 1.76
CA ALA A 75 11.81 -13.00 0.78
C ALA A 75 10.40 -12.69 0.28
N PHE A 76 9.96 -13.41 -0.75
CA PHE A 76 8.67 -13.21 -1.40
C PHE A 76 8.52 -11.79 -1.97
N TRP A 77 9.27 -11.56 -3.06
CA TRP A 77 9.44 -10.24 -3.66
C TRP A 77 8.92 -10.19 -5.12
N PRO A 78 7.62 -9.94 -5.34
CA PRO A 78 6.99 -10.06 -6.66
C PRO A 78 7.29 -8.91 -7.65
N SER A 79 7.88 -7.80 -7.20
CA SER A 79 8.17 -6.63 -8.03
C SER A 79 9.50 -5.99 -7.66
N GLN A 80 9.98 -5.06 -8.50
CA GLN A 80 11.12 -4.22 -8.17
C GLN A 80 10.84 -3.42 -6.89
N VAL A 81 11.87 -3.18 -6.08
CA VAL A 81 11.77 -2.31 -4.92
C VAL A 81 11.39 -0.88 -5.34
N LEU A 82 10.71 -0.15 -4.45
CA LEU A 82 10.47 1.28 -4.68
C LEU A 82 11.81 2.00 -4.96
N PRO A 83 11.90 2.85 -6.00
CA PRO A 83 13.17 3.44 -6.43
C PRO A 83 13.93 4.16 -5.31
N GLN A 84 13.23 4.86 -4.42
CA GLN A 84 13.82 5.56 -3.27
C GLN A 84 14.38 4.62 -2.19
N LEU A 85 14.04 3.33 -2.22
CA LEU A 85 14.52 2.31 -1.28
C LEU A 85 15.65 1.45 -1.87
N ALA A 86 16.05 1.66 -3.13
CA ALA A 86 17.00 0.79 -3.82
C ALA A 86 18.35 0.69 -3.09
N GLU A 87 18.88 1.81 -2.57
CA GLU A 87 20.15 1.83 -1.85
C GLU A 87 20.04 1.09 -0.49
N ALA A 88 18.98 1.34 0.28
CA ALA A 88 18.75 0.67 1.55
C ALA A 88 18.53 -0.84 1.33
N ASN A 89 17.69 -1.20 0.34
CA ASN A 89 17.40 -2.59 0.01
C ASN A 89 18.64 -3.36 -0.46
N ALA A 90 19.61 -2.70 -1.12
CA ALA A 90 20.84 -3.34 -1.56
C ALA A 90 21.72 -3.86 -0.41
N LYS A 91 21.50 -3.39 0.82
CA LYS A 91 22.18 -3.87 2.03
C LYS A 91 21.54 -5.13 2.62
N VAL A 92 20.29 -5.45 2.24
CA VAL A 92 19.53 -6.56 2.80
C VAL A 92 19.61 -7.78 1.90
N THR A 93 19.86 -8.95 2.49
CA THR A 93 19.95 -10.20 1.72
C THR A 93 18.57 -10.62 1.22
N LEU A 94 18.39 -10.72 -0.09
CA LEU A 94 17.21 -11.34 -0.68
C LEU A 94 17.40 -12.87 -0.69
N LEU A 95 16.63 -13.58 0.13
CA LEU A 95 16.68 -15.04 0.24
C LEU A 95 16.11 -15.72 -1.01
N THR A 96 14.96 -15.24 -1.46
CA THR A 96 14.29 -15.67 -2.70
C THR A 96 13.19 -14.70 -3.09
N VAL A 97 12.87 -14.61 -4.38
CA VAL A 97 11.70 -13.89 -4.89
C VAL A 97 10.38 -14.66 -4.70
N GLU A 98 10.49 -15.97 -4.48
CA GLU A 98 9.37 -16.89 -4.24
C GLU A 98 9.18 -17.12 -2.73
N PHE A 99 8.31 -18.10 -2.36
CA PHE A 99 8.16 -18.51 -0.97
C PHE A 99 9.48 -19.10 -0.45
N PRO A 100 10.04 -18.56 0.67
CA PRO A 100 11.23 -19.13 1.28
C PRO A 100 10.91 -20.47 1.94
N THR A 101 11.94 -21.28 2.17
CA THR A 101 11.80 -22.41 3.12
C THR A 101 12.03 -21.90 4.56
N PHE A 102 11.44 -22.61 5.53
CA PHE A 102 11.63 -22.28 6.95
C PHE A 102 13.12 -22.29 7.34
N GLU A 103 13.86 -23.29 6.85
CA GLU A 103 15.30 -23.45 7.09
C GLU A 103 16.10 -22.27 6.54
N SER A 104 15.72 -21.72 5.37
CA SER A 104 16.42 -20.57 4.79
C SER A 104 16.25 -19.29 5.62
N ILE A 105 15.10 -19.16 6.31
CA ILE A 105 14.85 -18.08 7.27
C ILE A 105 15.70 -18.30 8.50
N LEU A 106 15.66 -19.50 9.09
CA LEU A 106 16.42 -19.82 10.31
C LEU A 106 17.93 -19.70 10.13
N ALA A 107 18.43 -19.97 8.92
CA ALA A 107 19.84 -19.80 8.58
C ALA A 107 20.34 -18.33 8.70
N GLN A 108 19.43 -17.36 8.71
CA GLN A 108 19.76 -15.96 8.97
C GLN A 108 19.84 -15.63 10.46
N GLU A 109 19.55 -16.59 11.36
CA GLU A 109 19.50 -16.41 12.80
C GLU A 109 18.69 -15.17 13.23
N PRO A 110 17.44 -15.01 12.76
CA PRO A 110 16.63 -13.85 13.10
C PRO A 110 16.12 -13.91 14.53
N ASP A 111 15.89 -12.75 15.13
CA ASP A 111 15.20 -12.59 16.41
C ASP A 111 13.78 -12.02 16.25
N PHE A 112 13.35 -11.78 15.00
CA PHE A 112 12.03 -11.26 14.66
C PHE A 112 11.68 -11.54 13.19
N VAL A 113 10.40 -11.83 12.92
CA VAL A 113 9.89 -12.02 11.56
C VAL A 113 8.61 -11.20 11.36
N ALA A 114 8.64 -10.25 10.40
CA ALA A 114 7.44 -9.58 9.90
C ALA A 114 6.96 -10.26 8.63
N ALA A 115 5.65 -10.42 8.46
CA ALA A 115 5.04 -11.04 7.29
C ALA A 115 3.89 -10.20 6.74
N ALA A 116 3.88 -10.00 5.43
CA ALA A 116 2.85 -9.24 4.74
C ALA A 116 1.55 -10.05 4.51
N LEU A 117 1.59 -11.38 4.53
CA LEU A 117 0.48 -12.23 4.14
C LEU A 117 0.30 -13.44 5.07
N PRO A 118 -0.94 -13.91 5.30
CA PRO A 118 -1.22 -15.13 6.05
C PRO A 118 -0.58 -16.39 5.44
N SER A 119 -0.39 -16.41 4.11
CA SER A 119 0.28 -17.52 3.41
C SER A 119 1.77 -17.68 3.79
N LEU A 120 2.34 -16.72 4.52
CA LEU A 120 3.74 -16.72 4.97
C LEU A 120 3.91 -17.24 6.40
N ILE A 121 2.98 -16.88 7.33
CA ILE A 121 3.07 -17.28 8.74
C ILE A 121 1.71 -17.66 9.38
N GLY A 122 0.62 -17.61 8.61
CA GLY A 122 -0.73 -17.92 9.12
C GLY A 122 -1.01 -19.41 9.26
N PRO A 123 -2.25 -19.79 9.65
CA PRO A 123 -2.65 -21.18 9.86
C PRO A 123 -2.45 -22.10 8.64
N SER A 124 -2.64 -21.53 7.43
CA SER A 124 -2.47 -22.23 6.14
C SER A 124 -1.16 -21.85 5.43
N SER A 125 -0.14 -21.45 6.21
CA SER A 125 1.14 -20.99 5.66
C SER A 125 1.80 -22.04 4.78
N LYS A 126 2.43 -21.57 3.70
CA LYS A 126 3.30 -22.33 2.81
C LYS A 126 4.76 -22.37 3.29
N VAL A 127 5.09 -21.59 4.32
CA VAL A 127 6.45 -21.44 4.87
C VAL A 127 6.54 -22.09 6.25
N ALA A 128 5.95 -21.44 7.26
CA ALA A 128 5.84 -21.96 8.63
C ALA A 128 4.68 -21.26 9.35
N LYS A 129 4.14 -21.84 10.39
CA LYS A 129 3.10 -21.22 11.21
C LYS A 129 3.73 -20.34 12.28
N ARG A 130 2.97 -19.37 12.82
CA ARG A 130 3.39 -18.58 13.99
C ARG A 130 3.96 -19.42 15.12
N ASP A 131 3.24 -20.50 15.48
CA ASP A 131 3.65 -21.40 16.55
C ASP A 131 5.02 -22.04 16.31
N ASP A 132 5.43 -22.22 15.05
CA ASP A 132 6.73 -22.78 14.71
C ASP A 132 7.87 -21.80 15.08
N PHE A 133 7.64 -20.50 14.85
CA PHE A 133 8.54 -19.44 15.25
C PHE A 133 8.55 -19.22 16.78
N GLU A 134 7.36 -19.24 17.41
CA GLU A 134 7.22 -19.05 18.86
C GLU A 134 7.93 -20.14 19.66
N ARG A 135 7.90 -21.40 19.19
CA ARG A 135 8.67 -22.49 19.81
C ARG A 135 10.19 -22.24 19.81
N LEU A 136 10.67 -21.39 18.94
CA LEU A 136 12.06 -20.95 18.86
C LEU A 136 12.31 -19.60 19.56
N ALA A 137 11.34 -19.13 20.36
CA ALA A 137 11.36 -17.82 21.03
C ALA A 137 11.54 -16.65 20.05
N MET A 138 11.04 -16.78 18.83
CA MET A 138 11.11 -15.80 17.76
C MET A 138 9.74 -15.15 17.57
N PRO A 139 9.50 -13.94 18.09
CA PRO A 139 8.23 -13.25 17.91
C PRO A 139 8.00 -12.90 16.44
N THR A 140 6.74 -12.96 16.03
CA THR A 140 6.31 -12.67 14.67
C THR A 140 5.33 -11.50 14.62
N TYR A 141 5.22 -10.88 13.46
CA TYR A 141 4.24 -9.83 13.17
C TYR A 141 3.58 -10.11 11.82
N LEU A 142 2.26 -10.10 11.75
CA LEU A 142 1.50 -10.20 10.50
C LEU A 142 0.87 -8.85 10.19
N SER A 143 0.94 -8.42 8.94
CA SER A 143 0.33 -7.15 8.49
C SER A 143 -1.16 -7.09 8.84
N PRO A 144 -1.62 -6.04 9.55
CA PRO A 144 -3.04 -5.83 9.85
C PRO A 144 -3.91 -5.75 8.59
N SER A 145 -3.34 -5.30 7.47
CA SER A 145 -4.03 -5.25 6.17
C SER A 145 -4.54 -6.61 5.69
N THR A 146 -4.02 -7.70 6.24
CA THR A 146 -4.37 -9.07 5.85
C THR A 146 -4.97 -9.90 6.98
N CYS A 147 -5.19 -9.33 8.16
CA CYS A 147 -5.79 -10.01 9.31
C CYS A 147 -7.26 -10.43 9.10
N LEU A 148 -8.01 -9.65 8.32
CA LEU A 148 -9.45 -9.85 8.11
C LEU A 148 -9.77 -10.95 7.09
N SER A 149 -8.76 -11.66 6.59
CA SER A 149 -8.99 -12.81 5.75
C SER A 149 -9.61 -13.92 6.59
N THR A 150 -10.87 -14.29 6.28
CA THR A 150 -11.56 -15.40 6.94
C THR A 150 -10.79 -16.72 6.80
N GLU A 151 -10.99 -17.67 7.72
CA GLU A 151 -10.31 -18.97 7.72
C GLU A 151 -10.50 -19.77 6.42
N GLU A 152 -11.52 -19.45 5.62
CA GLU A 152 -11.77 -20.03 4.29
C GLU A 152 -11.05 -19.29 3.16
N VAL A 153 -9.78 -19.02 3.33
CA VAL A 153 -8.98 -18.33 2.31
C VAL A 153 -8.80 -19.23 1.09
N LYS A 154 -9.59 -19.00 0.05
CA LYS A 154 -9.42 -19.63 -1.26
C LYS A 154 -8.32 -18.97 -2.10
N ASP A 155 -7.91 -17.78 -1.72
CA ASP A 155 -6.82 -17.06 -2.36
C ASP A 155 -5.79 -16.56 -1.32
N GLN A 156 -4.57 -16.26 -1.78
CA GLN A 156 -3.45 -15.89 -0.92
C GLN A 156 -3.61 -14.51 -0.27
N TYR A 157 -4.54 -13.69 -0.72
CA TYR A 157 -4.81 -12.33 -0.23
C TYR A 157 -6.04 -12.27 0.68
N GLY A 158 -6.82 -13.36 0.73
CA GLY A 158 -8.08 -13.43 1.47
C GLY A 158 -9.25 -12.75 0.75
N SER A 159 -10.46 -13.13 1.12
CA SER A 159 -11.65 -12.39 0.75
C SER A 159 -11.94 -11.33 1.81
N ARG A 160 -12.39 -10.16 1.41
CA ARG A 160 -12.66 -9.03 2.29
C ARG A 160 -14.12 -8.61 2.13
N GLU A 161 -14.88 -8.67 3.20
CA GLU A 161 -16.27 -8.20 3.25
C GLU A 161 -16.36 -6.69 3.52
N GLU A 162 -15.38 -6.14 4.25
CA GLU A 162 -15.31 -4.71 4.57
C GLU A 162 -14.40 -3.95 3.61
N LEU A 163 -14.70 -2.68 3.41
CA LEU A 163 -13.88 -1.80 2.59
C LEU A 163 -12.49 -1.63 3.24
N TRP A 164 -11.46 -1.87 2.43
CA TRP A 164 -10.10 -1.61 2.84
C TRP A 164 -9.81 -0.10 2.87
N ASN A 165 -8.98 0.33 3.81
CA ASN A 165 -8.49 1.69 3.92
C ASN A 165 -7.04 1.72 4.42
N MET A 166 -6.42 2.90 4.34
CA MET A 166 -5.02 3.09 4.74
C MET A 166 -4.78 2.97 6.26
N ASP A 167 -5.80 3.03 7.10
CA ASP A 167 -5.62 2.96 8.56
C ASP A 167 -4.99 1.65 9.01
N LEU A 168 -5.24 0.55 8.28
CA LEU A 168 -4.58 -0.74 8.54
C LEU A 168 -3.07 -0.71 8.28
N LEU A 169 -2.63 0.08 7.30
CA LEU A 169 -1.21 0.29 7.03
C LEU A 169 -0.59 1.31 8.00
N TYR A 170 -1.35 2.32 8.40
CA TYR A 170 -0.90 3.24 9.45
C TYR A 170 -0.70 2.49 10.77
N GLN A 171 -1.57 1.53 11.09
CA GLN A 171 -1.38 0.62 12.22
C GLN A 171 -0.11 -0.22 12.06
N GLU A 172 0.15 -0.82 10.88
CA GLU A 172 1.38 -1.60 10.62
C GLU A 172 2.64 -0.75 10.82
N ILE A 173 2.66 0.48 10.29
CA ILE A 173 3.78 1.42 10.44
C ILE A 173 3.98 1.80 11.92
N ASP A 174 2.89 2.13 12.63
CA ASP A 174 2.94 2.52 14.04
C ASP A 174 3.45 1.37 14.92
N GLU A 175 2.85 0.16 14.77
CA GLU A 175 3.24 -1.02 15.56
C GLU A 175 4.68 -1.46 15.26
N LEU A 176 5.10 -1.53 14.00
CA LEU A 176 6.49 -1.85 13.65
C LEU A 176 7.45 -0.78 14.20
N SER A 177 7.10 0.50 14.12
CA SER A 177 7.94 1.55 14.66
C SER A 177 8.11 1.47 16.19
N GLN A 178 7.06 1.05 16.91
CA GLN A 178 7.12 0.77 18.34
C GLN A 178 7.97 -0.47 18.64
N ILE A 179 7.76 -1.57 17.89
CA ILE A 179 8.54 -2.82 18.04
C ILE A 179 10.04 -2.56 17.90
N PHE A 180 10.46 -1.65 17.02
CA PHE A 180 11.86 -1.33 16.75
C PHE A 180 12.38 -0.09 17.49
N ASP A 181 11.60 0.52 18.40
CA ASP A 181 11.94 1.75 19.15
C ASP A 181 12.31 2.94 18.24
N VAL A 182 11.55 3.13 17.17
CA VAL A 182 11.69 4.23 16.21
C VAL A 182 10.36 4.96 15.99
N ALA A 183 9.55 5.11 17.02
CA ALA A 183 8.19 5.66 16.95
C ALA A 183 8.12 7.03 16.27
N ASP A 184 9.13 7.91 16.47
CA ASP A 184 9.20 9.20 15.77
C ASP A 184 9.23 9.04 14.24
N ARG A 185 9.96 8.04 13.72
CA ARG A 185 10.02 7.74 12.28
C ARG A 185 8.68 7.21 11.78
N GLY A 186 8.02 6.36 12.57
CA GLY A 186 6.67 5.85 12.26
C GLY A 186 5.66 6.97 12.15
N GLN A 187 5.62 7.89 13.14
CA GLN A 187 4.69 9.02 13.10
C GLN A 187 4.98 9.98 11.94
N ALA A 188 6.24 10.23 11.60
CA ALA A 188 6.61 11.04 10.45
C ALA A 188 6.18 10.38 9.13
N LEU A 189 6.36 9.08 8.98
CA LEU A 189 5.96 8.32 7.79
C LEU A 189 4.43 8.29 7.63
N ILE A 190 3.68 8.07 8.71
CA ILE A 190 2.21 8.14 8.71
C ILE A 190 1.73 9.53 8.31
N ALA A 191 2.36 10.59 8.85
CA ALA A 191 2.00 11.96 8.51
C ALA A 191 2.25 12.27 7.03
N ASP A 192 3.34 11.77 6.44
CA ASP A 192 3.63 11.89 5.01
C ASP A 192 2.54 11.22 4.16
N PHE A 193 2.21 9.95 4.43
CA PHE A 193 1.15 9.24 3.70
C PHE A 193 -0.21 9.92 3.82
N LYS A 194 -0.58 10.39 5.02
CA LYS A 194 -1.83 11.16 5.21
C LYS A 194 -1.84 12.47 4.43
N ALA A 195 -0.71 13.17 4.36
CA ALA A 195 -0.59 14.39 3.57
C ALA A 195 -0.72 14.10 2.06
N ARG A 196 -0.13 13.02 1.58
CA ARG A 196 -0.24 12.56 0.18
C ARG A 196 -1.67 12.17 -0.18
N GLU A 197 -2.35 11.40 0.68
CA GLU A 197 -3.77 11.09 0.51
C GLU A 197 -4.62 12.37 0.45
N ALA A 198 -4.42 13.30 1.38
CA ALA A 198 -5.14 14.57 1.38
C ALA A 198 -4.89 15.40 0.12
N ALA A 199 -3.66 15.40 -0.42
CA ALA A 199 -3.32 16.07 -1.67
C ALA A 199 -4.03 15.43 -2.88
N LEU A 200 -4.13 14.10 -2.93
CA LEU A 200 -4.89 13.39 -3.97
C LEU A 200 -6.37 13.78 -3.92
N ARG A 201 -7.00 13.73 -2.75
CA ARG A 201 -8.41 14.11 -2.55
C ARG A 201 -8.67 15.57 -2.90
N ALA A 202 -7.74 16.49 -2.59
CA ALA A 202 -7.85 17.90 -2.94
C ALA A 202 -7.71 18.17 -4.45
N GLY A 203 -7.06 17.27 -5.19
CA GLY A 203 -6.93 17.34 -6.65
C GLY A 203 -8.17 16.90 -7.43
N VAL A 204 -9.17 16.37 -6.74
CA VAL A 204 -10.42 15.89 -7.35
C VAL A 204 -11.32 17.08 -7.69
N SER A 205 -11.89 17.09 -8.91
CA SER A 205 -12.93 18.04 -9.27
C SER A 205 -14.26 17.63 -8.65
N THR A 206 -14.94 18.57 -8.01
CA THR A 206 -16.32 18.38 -7.52
C THR A 206 -17.37 18.69 -8.58
N ASP A 207 -16.93 19.15 -9.77
CA ASP A 207 -17.79 19.53 -10.87
C ASP A 207 -17.90 18.36 -11.85
N GLY A 208 -19.05 17.68 -11.88
CA GLY A 208 -19.33 16.58 -12.82
C GLY A 208 -19.72 15.27 -12.11
N GLU A 209 -20.08 14.27 -12.91
CA GLU A 209 -20.33 12.92 -12.41
C GLU A 209 -19.00 12.25 -12.03
N PRO A 210 -18.98 11.47 -10.92
CA PRO A 210 -17.80 10.69 -10.54
C PRO A 210 -17.38 9.73 -11.65
N LEU A 211 -16.07 9.67 -11.94
CA LEU A 211 -15.54 8.72 -12.91
C LEU A 211 -15.67 7.28 -12.40
N SER A 212 -16.00 6.37 -13.31
CA SER A 212 -15.98 4.93 -13.04
C SER A 212 -14.67 4.30 -13.50
N TYR A 213 -13.99 3.60 -12.59
CA TYR A 213 -12.68 3.00 -12.81
C TYR A 213 -12.77 1.48 -12.90
N LEU A 214 -12.19 0.89 -13.93
CA LEU A 214 -11.88 -0.54 -13.99
C LEU A 214 -10.40 -0.75 -13.66
N PHE A 215 -10.09 -1.59 -12.68
CA PHE A 215 -8.71 -1.97 -12.35
C PHE A 215 -8.43 -3.38 -12.88
N TRP A 216 -7.71 -3.47 -14.00
CA TRP A 216 -7.39 -4.75 -14.63
C TRP A 216 -5.99 -5.21 -14.25
N PHE A 217 -5.93 -6.22 -13.36
CA PHE A 217 -4.67 -6.78 -12.89
C PHE A 217 -3.99 -7.64 -13.95
N SER A 218 -4.65 -8.72 -14.40
CA SER A 218 -4.12 -9.60 -15.44
C SER A 218 -5.21 -10.54 -15.98
N SER A 219 -4.86 -11.30 -17.02
CA SER A 219 -5.62 -12.46 -17.52
C SER A 219 -4.65 -13.49 -18.09
N PRO A 220 -4.95 -14.80 -17.98
CA PRO A 220 -4.12 -15.84 -18.58
C PRO A 220 -3.98 -15.72 -20.10
N ALA A 221 -5.06 -15.30 -20.77
CA ALA A 221 -5.14 -15.07 -22.22
C ALA A 221 -6.23 -14.02 -22.53
N PRO A 222 -6.25 -13.43 -23.74
CA PRO A 222 -7.28 -12.46 -24.15
C PRO A 222 -8.72 -12.96 -24.04
N THR A 223 -8.95 -14.24 -24.25
CA THR A 223 -10.29 -14.88 -24.17
C THR A 223 -10.65 -15.37 -22.76
N ALA A 224 -9.75 -15.28 -21.81
CA ALA A 224 -9.98 -15.69 -20.43
C ALA A 224 -10.60 -14.56 -19.60
N ASP A 225 -11.26 -14.93 -18.52
CA ASP A 225 -11.79 -13.99 -17.56
C ASP A 225 -10.67 -13.08 -17.00
N ALA A 226 -11.03 -11.82 -16.77
CA ALA A 226 -10.14 -10.83 -16.25
C ALA A 226 -10.07 -10.90 -14.72
N TYR A 227 -8.85 -10.93 -14.17
CA TYR A 227 -8.59 -10.69 -12.75
C TYR A 227 -8.60 -9.19 -12.50
N LEU A 228 -9.51 -8.75 -11.65
CA LEU A 228 -9.77 -7.32 -11.41
C LEU A 228 -9.48 -6.94 -9.96
N GLY A 229 -9.05 -5.71 -9.75
CA GLY A 229 -9.07 -5.11 -8.43
C GLY A 229 -10.48 -4.64 -8.09
N GLY A 230 -11.08 -5.25 -7.07
CA GLY A 230 -12.46 -5.01 -6.66
C GLY A 230 -12.63 -3.81 -5.74
N LYS A 231 -13.90 -3.48 -5.44
CA LYS A 231 -14.25 -2.32 -4.61
C LYS A 231 -13.85 -2.46 -3.15
N ASN A 232 -13.76 -3.69 -2.63
CA ASN A 232 -13.43 -3.92 -1.22
C ASN A 232 -11.91 -3.93 -0.95
N GLY A 233 -11.08 -3.91 -1.99
CA GLY A 233 -9.62 -3.87 -1.88
C GLY A 233 -9.01 -2.48 -2.08
N ALA A 234 -7.69 -2.45 -2.23
CA ALA A 234 -6.92 -1.24 -2.49
C ALA A 234 -7.39 -0.48 -3.75
N SER A 235 -7.87 -1.19 -4.77
CA SER A 235 -8.40 -0.58 -6.00
C SER A 235 -9.66 0.25 -5.74
N GLY A 236 -10.53 -0.19 -4.83
CA GLY A 236 -11.69 0.61 -4.41
C GLY A 236 -11.27 1.88 -3.67
N PHE A 237 -10.28 1.78 -2.79
CA PHE A 237 -9.71 2.95 -2.12
C PHE A 237 -9.07 3.93 -3.13
N ILE A 238 -8.33 3.45 -4.14
CA ILE A 238 -7.76 4.31 -5.18
C ILE A 238 -8.86 5.04 -5.95
N ALA A 239 -9.94 4.34 -6.35
CA ALA A 239 -11.08 4.98 -7.01
C ALA A 239 -11.69 6.09 -6.14
N ASP A 240 -11.91 5.82 -4.85
CA ASP A 240 -12.49 6.78 -3.89
C ASP A 240 -11.59 8.01 -3.69
N VAL A 241 -10.30 7.81 -3.45
CA VAL A 241 -9.36 8.93 -3.24
C VAL A 241 -9.20 9.81 -4.48
N LEU A 242 -9.46 9.25 -5.67
CA LEU A 242 -9.50 9.97 -6.94
C LEU A 242 -10.91 10.48 -7.30
N GLY A 243 -11.85 10.46 -6.35
CA GLY A 243 -13.19 11.05 -6.48
C GLY A 243 -14.11 10.28 -7.41
N GLY A 244 -13.89 8.99 -7.59
CA GLY A 244 -14.73 8.15 -8.44
C GLY A 244 -15.17 6.87 -7.75
N THR A 245 -15.59 5.90 -8.54
CA THR A 245 -16.08 4.61 -8.07
C THR A 245 -15.43 3.45 -8.83
N ASN A 246 -15.34 2.28 -8.22
CA ASN A 246 -14.98 1.07 -8.95
C ASN A 246 -16.17 0.68 -9.86
N ALA A 247 -15.91 0.47 -11.14
CA ALA A 247 -16.95 0.11 -12.13
C ALA A 247 -17.55 -1.29 -11.88
N ILE A 248 -16.83 -2.12 -11.10
CA ILE A 248 -17.28 -3.47 -10.75
C ILE A 248 -17.82 -3.46 -9.32
N ASP A 249 -19.14 -3.61 -9.20
CA ASP A 249 -19.84 -3.61 -7.91
C ASP A 249 -19.83 -4.99 -7.21
N ALA A 250 -18.76 -5.76 -7.38
CA ALA A 250 -18.60 -7.02 -6.66
C ALA A 250 -18.03 -6.74 -5.26
N GLU A 251 -18.68 -7.31 -4.24
CA GLU A 251 -18.20 -7.28 -2.86
C GLU A 251 -17.05 -8.28 -2.67
N ALA A 252 -15.94 -8.00 -3.35
CA ALA A 252 -14.74 -8.81 -3.33
C ALA A 252 -13.51 -7.92 -3.47
N GLU A 253 -12.39 -8.39 -2.95
CA GLU A 253 -11.09 -7.75 -3.17
C GLU A 253 -10.57 -8.07 -4.59
N TRP A 254 -10.76 -9.31 -5.04
CA TRP A 254 -10.25 -9.81 -6.32
C TRP A 254 -11.33 -10.55 -7.14
N PRO A 255 -12.32 -9.84 -7.70
CA PRO A 255 -13.29 -10.47 -8.58
C PRO A 255 -12.65 -10.91 -9.90
N THR A 256 -13.17 -12.02 -10.45
CA THR A 256 -12.83 -12.51 -11.78
C THR A 256 -14.08 -12.47 -12.66
N LEU A 257 -14.04 -11.74 -13.77
CA LEU A 257 -15.21 -11.51 -14.64
C LEU A 257 -14.88 -11.69 -16.13
N GLY A 258 -15.86 -12.21 -16.86
CA GLY A 258 -15.85 -12.23 -18.32
C GLY A 258 -15.98 -10.83 -18.92
N TRP A 259 -15.48 -10.67 -20.15
CA TRP A 259 -15.46 -9.37 -20.85
C TRP A 259 -16.85 -8.82 -21.14
N GLU A 260 -17.89 -9.68 -21.27
CA GLU A 260 -19.27 -9.23 -21.43
C GLU A 260 -19.74 -8.36 -20.26
N SER A 261 -19.39 -8.76 -19.04
CA SER A 261 -19.71 -7.99 -17.82
C SER A 261 -18.96 -6.67 -17.76
N ILE A 262 -17.69 -6.66 -18.18
CA ILE A 262 -16.85 -5.46 -18.24
C ILE A 262 -17.37 -4.48 -19.29
N ILE A 263 -17.76 -4.99 -20.48
CA ILE A 263 -18.37 -4.18 -21.54
C ILE A 263 -19.70 -3.58 -21.07
N ALA A 264 -20.52 -4.36 -20.35
CA ALA A 264 -21.78 -3.87 -19.79
C ALA A 264 -21.57 -2.78 -18.71
N ALA A 265 -20.53 -2.89 -17.88
CA ALA A 265 -20.15 -1.88 -16.91
C ALA A 265 -19.66 -0.58 -17.55
N ASN A 266 -19.10 -0.66 -18.76
CA ASN A 266 -18.67 0.46 -19.61
C ASN A 266 -17.88 1.56 -18.86
N PRO A 267 -16.73 1.24 -18.22
CA PRO A 267 -15.96 2.18 -17.39
C PRO A 267 -15.48 3.40 -18.17
N ASP A 268 -15.35 4.54 -17.43
CA ASP A 268 -14.80 5.79 -17.98
C ASP A 268 -13.26 5.75 -18.07
N VAL A 269 -12.62 5.01 -17.17
CA VAL A 269 -11.16 4.83 -17.09
C VAL A 269 -10.83 3.35 -16.90
N ILE A 270 -9.84 2.86 -17.64
CA ILE A 270 -9.23 1.54 -17.41
C ILE A 270 -7.83 1.74 -16.88
N VAL A 271 -7.59 1.26 -15.64
CA VAL A 271 -6.28 1.21 -15.01
C VAL A 271 -5.71 -0.18 -15.25
N VAL A 272 -4.66 -0.29 -16.06
CA VAL A 272 -3.99 -1.55 -16.33
C VAL A 272 -2.76 -1.72 -15.42
N ALA A 273 -2.66 -2.85 -14.75
CA ALA A 273 -1.49 -3.17 -13.95
C ALA A 273 -0.25 -3.41 -14.81
N ASN A 274 0.88 -2.84 -14.41
CA ASN A 274 2.20 -3.27 -14.86
C ASN A 274 2.72 -4.33 -13.87
N LEU A 275 2.90 -5.55 -14.35
CA LEU A 275 3.41 -6.66 -13.54
C LEU A 275 4.81 -7.04 -14.01
N ASP A 276 5.78 -7.00 -13.10
CA ASP A 276 7.17 -7.37 -13.41
C ASP A 276 7.37 -8.90 -13.34
N ARG A 277 6.52 -9.60 -14.09
CA ARG A 277 6.53 -11.05 -14.23
C ARG A 277 6.10 -11.47 -15.64
N ASN A 278 6.28 -12.72 -15.99
CA ASN A 278 5.86 -13.31 -17.28
C ASN A 278 5.09 -14.62 -17.04
N ARG A 279 4.13 -14.58 -16.10
CA ARG A 279 3.33 -15.76 -15.75
C ARG A 279 2.19 -15.98 -16.76
N TRP A 280 1.60 -14.88 -17.24
CA TRP A 280 0.48 -14.88 -18.17
C TRP A 280 0.74 -13.94 -19.34
N GLU A 281 0.07 -14.20 -20.46
CA GLU A 281 0.18 -13.40 -21.68
C GLU A 281 -0.13 -11.90 -21.40
N LEU A 282 -1.17 -11.65 -20.58
CA LEU A 282 -1.62 -10.31 -20.24
C LEU A 282 -1.08 -9.80 -18.88
N ASP A 283 0.18 -10.11 -18.56
CA ASP A 283 0.87 -9.50 -17.42
C ASP A 283 1.43 -8.11 -17.75
N LYS A 284 1.85 -7.88 -19.00
CA LYS A 284 2.46 -6.61 -19.42
C LYS A 284 1.40 -5.61 -19.90
N PRO A 285 1.57 -4.30 -19.59
CA PRO A 285 0.59 -3.27 -20.00
C PRO A 285 0.45 -3.16 -21.52
N GLU A 286 1.55 -3.36 -22.28
CA GLU A 286 1.52 -3.28 -23.74
C GLU A 286 0.59 -4.33 -24.35
N ALA A 287 0.63 -5.57 -23.85
CA ALA A 287 -0.24 -6.66 -24.30
C ALA A 287 -1.71 -6.37 -23.94
N LYS A 288 -1.98 -5.86 -22.73
CA LYS A 288 -3.31 -5.44 -22.31
C LYS A 288 -3.87 -4.33 -23.21
N ILE A 289 -3.09 -3.28 -23.45
CA ILE A 289 -3.48 -2.12 -24.28
C ILE A 289 -3.70 -2.57 -25.73
N ALA A 290 -2.86 -3.46 -26.27
CA ALA A 290 -3.05 -4.03 -27.60
C ALA A 290 -4.37 -4.80 -27.71
N PHE A 291 -4.70 -5.62 -26.73
CA PHE A 291 -5.96 -6.34 -26.67
C PHE A 291 -7.15 -5.38 -26.60
N LEU A 292 -7.16 -4.40 -25.68
CA LEU A 292 -8.22 -3.41 -25.53
C LEU A 292 -8.53 -2.69 -26.85
N ASN A 293 -7.50 -2.39 -27.64
CA ASN A 293 -7.67 -1.67 -28.91
C ASN A 293 -8.04 -2.57 -30.10
N SER A 294 -7.71 -3.87 -30.06
CA SER A 294 -7.90 -4.78 -31.19
C SER A 294 -9.17 -5.61 -31.16
N ASP A 295 -9.71 -5.89 -29.97
CA ASP A 295 -10.94 -6.66 -29.84
C ASP A 295 -12.16 -5.81 -30.30
N PRO A 296 -13.01 -6.32 -31.23
CA PRO A 296 -14.11 -5.53 -31.79
C PRO A 296 -15.16 -5.07 -30.77
N ALA A 297 -15.40 -5.85 -29.71
CA ALA A 297 -16.38 -5.54 -28.67
C ALA A 297 -15.77 -4.68 -27.57
N VAL A 298 -14.60 -5.07 -27.05
CA VAL A 298 -13.89 -4.39 -25.96
C VAL A 298 -13.46 -2.97 -26.38
N SER A 299 -13.08 -2.78 -27.64
CA SER A 299 -12.74 -1.44 -28.19
C SER A 299 -13.90 -0.45 -28.19
N GLN A 300 -15.14 -0.91 -27.95
CA GLN A 300 -16.32 -0.05 -27.84
C GLN A 300 -16.53 0.51 -26.42
N ILE A 301 -15.81 0.04 -25.40
CA ILE A 301 -15.84 0.59 -24.04
C ILE A 301 -15.47 2.07 -24.06
N ALA A 302 -16.16 2.90 -23.27
CA ALA A 302 -15.96 4.35 -23.21
C ALA A 302 -14.50 4.73 -22.94
N ALA A 303 -13.85 4.09 -21.98
CA ALA A 303 -12.44 4.31 -21.66
C ALA A 303 -11.52 4.08 -22.87
N VAL A 304 -11.78 3.04 -23.68
CA VAL A 304 -10.95 2.72 -24.84
C VAL A 304 -11.16 3.75 -25.95
N LYS A 305 -12.41 4.11 -26.27
CA LYS A 305 -12.74 5.14 -27.27
C LYS A 305 -12.16 6.50 -26.94
N ASN A 306 -12.19 6.87 -25.66
CA ASN A 306 -11.74 8.14 -25.15
C ASN A 306 -10.23 8.15 -24.86
N LYS A 307 -9.53 7.01 -25.06
CA LYS A 307 -8.10 6.82 -24.74
C LYS A 307 -7.77 7.06 -23.25
N ALA A 308 -8.73 6.80 -22.37
CA ALA A 308 -8.61 6.89 -20.93
C ALA A 308 -8.10 5.56 -20.34
N ILE A 309 -6.99 5.05 -20.88
CA ILE A 309 -6.29 3.87 -20.42
C ILE A 309 -5.00 4.36 -19.75
N VAL A 310 -4.83 4.04 -18.46
CA VAL A 310 -3.68 4.46 -17.66
C VAL A 310 -2.97 3.25 -17.08
N VAL A 311 -1.67 3.37 -16.82
CA VAL A 311 -0.83 2.28 -16.33
C VAL A 311 -0.46 2.55 -14.87
N MET A 312 -0.52 1.52 -14.04
CA MET A 312 -0.17 1.57 -12.62
C MET A 312 0.71 0.37 -12.25
N ASP A 313 1.61 0.54 -11.26
CA ASP A 313 2.28 -0.61 -10.63
C ASP A 313 1.24 -1.61 -10.12
N GLY A 314 1.32 -2.85 -10.57
CA GLY A 314 0.35 -3.87 -10.19
C GLY A 314 0.34 -4.19 -8.70
N GLN A 315 1.46 -3.99 -7.99
CA GLN A 315 1.50 -4.17 -6.54
C GLN A 315 0.70 -3.10 -5.77
N ALA A 316 0.42 -1.96 -6.40
CA ALA A 316 -0.45 -0.94 -5.82
C ALA A 316 -1.93 -1.34 -5.78
N MET A 317 -2.35 -2.35 -6.54
CA MET A 317 -3.70 -2.94 -6.45
C MET A 317 -3.85 -3.87 -5.24
N ASN A 318 -2.75 -4.27 -4.60
CA ASN A 318 -2.79 -5.00 -3.33
C ASN A 318 -2.86 -4.02 -2.15
N PRO A 319 -3.38 -4.44 -0.98
CA PRO A 319 -3.48 -3.62 0.22
C PRO A 319 -2.08 -3.40 0.85
N THR A 320 -1.29 -2.54 0.25
CA THR A 320 0.11 -2.25 0.57
C THR A 320 0.37 -0.74 0.63
N ILE A 321 1.53 -0.34 1.15
CA ILE A 321 1.96 1.07 1.11
C ILE A 321 2.03 1.61 -0.33
N ARG A 322 2.18 0.73 -1.31
CA ARG A 322 2.22 1.11 -2.73
C ARG A 322 0.89 1.64 -3.25
N THR A 323 -0.21 1.43 -2.53
CA THR A 323 -1.55 1.92 -2.90
C THR A 323 -1.56 3.44 -3.11
N ILE A 324 -0.91 4.22 -2.23
CA ILE A 324 -0.80 5.68 -2.41
C ILE A 324 0.08 6.02 -3.63
N TYR A 325 1.20 5.33 -3.83
CA TYR A 325 2.06 5.54 -5.01
C TYR A 325 1.30 5.22 -6.31
N GLY A 326 0.48 4.15 -6.31
CA GLY A 326 -0.38 3.81 -7.45
C GLY A 326 -1.45 4.87 -7.71
N ALA A 327 -2.09 5.38 -6.68
CA ALA A 327 -3.06 6.48 -6.80
C ALA A 327 -2.43 7.72 -7.42
N GLU A 328 -1.19 8.08 -7.00
CA GLU A 328 -0.43 9.19 -7.58
C GLU A 328 -0.09 8.97 -9.06
N GLN A 329 0.35 7.74 -9.43
CA GLN A 329 0.62 7.37 -10.82
C GLN A 329 -0.63 7.52 -11.70
N VAL A 330 -1.79 7.09 -11.20
CA VAL A 330 -3.07 7.24 -11.90
C VAL A 330 -3.47 8.70 -12.00
N ALA A 331 -3.39 9.46 -10.90
CA ALA A 331 -3.73 10.89 -10.86
C ALA A 331 -2.91 11.71 -11.86
N GLU A 332 -1.60 11.48 -11.93
CA GLU A 332 -0.70 12.17 -12.87
C GLU A 332 -1.15 11.95 -14.33
N GLN A 333 -1.43 10.69 -14.69
CA GLN A 333 -1.87 10.36 -16.05
C GLN A 333 -3.26 10.93 -16.36
N LEU A 334 -4.18 10.91 -15.39
CA LEU A 334 -5.52 11.51 -15.56
C LEU A 334 -5.46 13.04 -15.72
N LYS A 335 -4.54 13.72 -15.01
CA LYS A 335 -4.28 15.16 -15.22
C LYS A 335 -3.77 15.42 -16.64
N ALA A 336 -2.84 14.60 -17.14
CA ALA A 336 -2.34 14.71 -18.50
C ALA A 336 -3.42 14.49 -19.56
N LEU A 337 -4.45 13.71 -19.24
CA LEU A 337 -5.64 13.47 -20.08
C LEU A 337 -6.72 14.56 -19.90
N GLY A 338 -6.58 15.48 -18.95
CA GLY A 338 -7.58 16.49 -18.61
C GLY A 338 -8.82 15.95 -17.88
N LEU A 339 -8.71 14.76 -17.29
CA LEU A 339 -9.79 14.09 -16.54
C LEU A 339 -9.72 14.42 -15.03
N LEU A 340 -8.59 14.93 -14.53
CA LEU A 340 -8.42 15.52 -13.21
C LEU A 340 -7.79 16.92 -13.34
N LYS A 341 -7.96 17.75 -12.28
CA LYS A 341 -7.37 19.11 -12.19
C LYS A 341 -5.94 19.10 -11.67
#